data_71d493bd83a18c60ee84b038012802aa
#
_entry.id   71d493bd83a18c60ee84b038012802aa
#
_cell.length_a   1.000
_cell.length_b   1.000
_cell.length_c   1.000
_cell.angle_alpha   90.00
_cell.angle_beta   90.00
_cell.angle_gamma   90.00
#
_symmetry.space_group_name_H-M   'P 1'
#
loop_
_entity.id
_entity.type
_entity.pdbx_description
1 polymer ?
#
loop_
_entity_poly.entity_id
_entity_poly.type
_entity_poly.pdbx_seq_one_letter_code
_entity_poly.pdbx_strand_id
1 'polypeptide(L)'
;WTVWNREWKNVWNSLPWIKGALLMLALSLPWYLLAERQTPGFLHYFIVGEHFQRFTVKGWQGDLYGSGHASPLGTIWLYGLTMFLPWTLLLPLLRMKKTSPLSEKAAFPGENSFLWLWALSPLLFFTLARNILPAYVLPGIPAWCILTVQGLWQWNNRRPGIKHLIFLPASIFGIMAIFLLGHGFDQLEYRCQKQLLQAWD
;
A
#
# COMPACT_ATOMS: atom_id res chain seq x y z
N TRP A 1 9.01 -12.06 8.90
CA TRP A 1 9.38 -11.57 10.24
C TRP A 1 9.42 -12.70 11.27
N THR A 2 8.36 -13.47 11.46
CA THR A 2 8.28 -14.59 12.40
C THR A 2 9.33 -15.67 12.15
N VAL A 3 9.61 -15.99 10.87
CA VAL A 3 10.67 -16.92 10.47
C VAL A 3 12.05 -16.36 10.84
N TRP A 4 12.29 -15.09 10.56
CA TRP A 4 13.56 -14.42 10.85
C TRP A 4 13.89 -14.37 12.34
N ASN A 5 12.87 -14.12 13.19
CA ASN A 5 13.01 -14.06 14.64
C ASN A 5 12.84 -15.43 15.32
N ARG A 6 12.73 -16.51 14.56
CA ARG A 6 12.52 -17.89 15.05
C ARG A 6 11.22 -18.08 15.87
N GLU A 7 10.27 -17.14 15.74
CA GLU A 7 8.97 -17.15 16.45
C GLU A 7 7.87 -17.88 15.67
N TRP A 8 8.16 -18.35 14.46
CA TRP A 8 7.15 -18.93 13.57
C TRP A 8 6.42 -20.13 14.17
N LYS A 9 7.14 -20.97 14.95
CA LYS A 9 6.53 -22.13 15.60
C LYS A 9 5.50 -21.72 16.66
N ASN A 10 5.85 -20.72 17.48
CA ASN A 10 4.97 -20.21 18.53
C ASN A 10 3.71 -19.58 17.91
N VAL A 11 3.90 -18.75 16.88
CA VAL A 11 2.79 -18.13 16.14
C VAL A 11 1.93 -19.19 15.45
N TRP A 12 2.56 -20.17 14.79
CA TRP A 12 1.83 -21.25 14.12
C TRP A 12 0.96 -22.05 15.10
N ASN A 13 1.50 -22.40 16.25
CA ASN A 13 0.80 -23.20 17.26
C ASN A 13 -0.26 -22.41 18.04
N SER A 14 -0.13 -21.07 18.10
CA SER A 14 -1.07 -20.22 18.84
C SER A 14 -2.29 -19.79 18.02
N LEU A 15 -2.24 -19.92 16.70
CA LEU A 15 -3.33 -19.49 15.84
C LEU A 15 -4.29 -20.64 15.52
N PRO A 16 -5.61 -20.41 15.61
CA PRO A 16 -6.62 -21.43 15.32
C PRO A 16 -6.87 -21.52 13.80
N TRP A 17 -5.87 -21.99 13.04
CA TRP A 17 -5.87 -22.00 11.57
C TRP A 17 -7.13 -22.62 10.96
N ILE A 18 -7.52 -23.81 11.44
CA ILE A 18 -8.69 -24.54 10.92
C ILE A 18 -9.97 -23.75 11.17
N LYS A 19 -10.17 -23.26 12.41
CA LYS A 19 -11.36 -22.47 12.77
C LYS A 19 -11.41 -21.17 11.98
N GLY A 20 -10.27 -20.48 11.82
CA GLY A 20 -10.15 -19.26 11.02
C GLY A 20 -10.45 -19.50 9.54
N ALA A 21 -9.90 -20.56 8.96
CA ALA A 21 -10.17 -20.94 7.57
C ALA A 21 -11.64 -21.32 7.34
N LEU A 22 -12.24 -22.09 8.23
CA LEU A 22 -13.66 -22.45 8.15
C LEU A 22 -14.56 -21.21 8.26
N LEU A 23 -14.27 -20.30 9.18
CA LEU A 23 -15.02 -19.05 9.31
C LEU A 23 -14.88 -18.20 8.04
N MET A 24 -13.66 -18.03 7.53
CA MET A 24 -13.41 -17.30 6.29
C MET A 24 -14.20 -17.89 5.11
N LEU A 25 -14.16 -19.22 4.94
CA LEU A 25 -14.88 -19.90 3.87
C LEU A 25 -16.40 -19.78 4.06
N ALA A 26 -16.90 -19.92 5.29
CA ALA A 26 -18.33 -19.78 5.57
C ALA A 26 -18.86 -18.40 5.24
N LEU A 27 -18.06 -17.35 5.42
CA LEU A 27 -18.44 -15.99 5.12
C LEU A 27 -18.27 -15.62 3.64
N SER A 28 -17.23 -16.11 2.97
CA SER A 28 -16.90 -15.70 1.60
C SER A 28 -17.51 -16.61 0.54
N LEU A 29 -17.54 -17.92 0.76
CA LEU A 29 -17.96 -18.92 -0.23
C LEU A 29 -19.41 -18.72 -0.74
N PRO A 30 -20.39 -18.41 0.12
CA PRO A 30 -21.76 -18.19 -0.36
C PRO A 30 -21.85 -17.08 -1.42
N TRP A 31 -21.10 -16.00 -1.23
CA TRP A 31 -21.08 -14.90 -2.20
C TRP A 31 -20.45 -15.34 -3.54
N TYR A 32 -19.31 -16.05 -3.49
CA TYR A 32 -18.66 -16.55 -4.71
C TYR A 32 -19.54 -17.54 -5.49
N LEU A 33 -20.25 -18.43 -4.78
CA LEU A 33 -21.18 -19.38 -5.42
C LEU A 33 -22.39 -18.69 -6.05
N LEU A 34 -22.94 -17.67 -5.38
CA LEU A 34 -24.03 -16.87 -5.93
C LEU A 34 -23.56 -16.08 -7.16
N ALA A 35 -22.39 -15.47 -7.11
CA ALA A 35 -21.81 -14.74 -8.24
C ALA A 35 -21.59 -15.66 -9.46
N GLU A 36 -21.02 -16.85 -9.25
CA GLU A 36 -20.85 -17.86 -10.34
C GLU A 36 -22.20 -18.31 -10.91
N ARG A 37 -23.20 -18.50 -10.04
CA ARG A 37 -24.55 -18.86 -10.49
C ARG A 37 -25.23 -17.79 -11.31
N GLN A 38 -25.04 -16.52 -10.95
CA GLN A 38 -25.61 -15.36 -11.65
C GLN A 38 -24.86 -15.06 -12.95
N THR A 39 -23.54 -15.23 -12.92
CA THR A 39 -22.64 -14.93 -14.04
C THR A 39 -21.70 -16.12 -14.23
N PRO A 40 -22.09 -17.13 -15.03
CA PRO A 40 -21.25 -18.29 -15.28
C PRO A 40 -19.89 -17.93 -15.85
N GLY A 41 -18.81 -18.47 -15.26
CA GLY A 41 -17.42 -18.13 -15.58
C GLY A 41 -16.80 -17.06 -14.69
N PHE A 42 -17.56 -16.49 -13.74
CA PHE A 42 -17.06 -15.49 -12.80
C PHE A 42 -15.86 -15.99 -12.00
N LEU A 43 -15.91 -17.21 -11.47
CA LEU A 43 -14.78 -17.76 -10.69
C LEU A 43 -13.51 -17.89 -11.53
N HIS A 44 -13.63 -18.33 -12.77
CA HIS A 44 -12.46 -18.40 -13.67
C HIS A 44 -11.92 -16.99 -13.96
N TYR A 45 -12.79 -16.06 -14.31
CA TYR A 45 -12.41 -14.66 -14.51
C TYR A 45 -11.71 -14.09 -13.28
N PHE A 46 -12.33 -14.22 -12.11
CA PHE A 46 -11.82 -13.61 -10.89
C PHE A 46 -10.51 -14.26 -10.41
N ILE A 47 -10.45 -15.59 -10.33
CA ILE A 47 -9.27 -16.29 -9.79
C ILE A 47 -8.13 -16.31 -10.82
N VAL A 48 -8.40 -16.76 -12.06
CA VAL A 48 -7.35 -16.91 -13.07
C VAL A 48 -7.06 -15.57 -13.74
N GLY A 49 -8.09 -14.87 -14.20
CA GLY A 49 -7.97 -13.59 -14.89
C GLY A 49 -7.37 -12.50 -14.04
N GLU A 50 -8.07 -12.11 -12.96
CA GLU A 50 -7.69 -10.96 -12.15
C GLU A 50 -6.45 -11.18 -11.29
N HIS A 51 -6.19 -12.42 -10.81
CA HIS A 51 -5.05 -12.66 -9.94
C HIS A 51 -3.80 -13.15 -10.70
N PHE A 52 -3.93 -14.05 -11.65
CA PHE A 52 -2.77 -14.60 -12.34
C PHE A 52 -2.48 -13.89 -13.67
N GLN A 53 -3.46 -13.81 -14.57
CA GLN A 53 -3.23 -13.22 -15.88
C GLN A 53 -2.96 -11.73 -15.79
N ARG A 54 -3.71 -11.00 -14.98
CA ARG A 54 -3.46 -9.57 -14.75
C ARG A 54 -2.07 -9.31 -14.15
N PHE A 55 -1.57 -10.22 -13.31
CA PHE A 55 -0.23 -10.10 -12.74
C PHE A 55 0.87 -10.39 -13.78
N THR A 56 0.69 -11.40 -14.63
CA THR A 56 1.74 -11.94 -15.50
C THR A 56 1.69 -11.44 -16.94
N VAL A 57 0.50 -11.17 -17.50
CA VAL A 57 0.30 -10.80 -18.90
C VAL A 57 0.26 -9.30 -19.06
N LYS A 58 1.22 -8.74 -19.78
CA LYS A 58 1.30 -7.30 -20.05
C LYS A 58 0.09 -6.81 -20.84
N GLY A 59 -0.60 -5.79 -20.33
CA GLY A 59 -1.75 -5.21 -21.02
C GLY A 59 -2.91 -6.18 -21.14
N TRP A 60 -3.12 -7.03 -20.13
CA TRP A 60 -4.21 -8.01 -20.12
C TRP A 60 -5.55 -7.36 -20.46
N GLN A 61 -6.22 -7.92 -21.46
CA GLN A 61 -7.46 -7.39 -22.06
C GLN A 61 -8.74 -8.01 -21.47
N GLY A 62 -8.61 -8.94 -20.54
CA GLY A 62 -9.74 -9.64 -19.93
C GLY A 62 -10.47 -8.83 -18.86
N ASP A 63 -10.07 -7.61 -18.57
CA ASP A 63 -10.71 -6.73 -17.58
C ASP A 63 -12.09 -6.29 -18.10
N LEU A 64 -13.16 -6.67 -17.41
CA LEU A 64 -14.55 -6.31 -17.75
C LEU A 64 -14.90 -4.85 -17.42
N TYR A 65 -14.12 -4.22 -16.55
CA TYR A 65 -14.43 -2.89 -15.99
C TYR A 65 -13.36 -1.84 -16.30
N GLY A 66 -12.36 -2.18 -17.08
CA GLY A 66 -11.27 -1.26 -17.39
C GLY A 66 -10.27 -1.83 -18.38
N SER A 67 -9.10 -1.24 -18.42
CA SER A 67 -7.95 -1.70 -19.22
C SER A 67 -6.80 -2.11 -18.32
N GLY A 68 -6.03 -3.10 -18.74
CA GLY A 68 -4.78 -3.44 -18.09
C GLY A 68 -3.82 -2.24 -18.10
N HIS A 69 -3.40 -1.78 -16.93
CA HIS A 69 -2.42 -0.71 -16.79
C HIS A 69 -1.00 -1.27 -16.98
N ALA A 70 -0.66 -1.56 -18.24
CA ALA A 70 0.64 -2.13 -18.60
C ALA A 70 1.79 -1.20 -18.17
N SER A 71 2.71 -1.74 -17.38
CA SER A 71 3.85 -1.01 -16.86
C SER A 71 5.13 -1.81 -17.01
N PRO A 72 6.29 -1.16 -17.17
CA PRO A 72 7.58 -1.83 -17.07
C PRO A 72 7.76 -2.50 -15.70
N LEU A 73 8.53 -3.60 -15.67
CA LEU A 73 8.87 -4.26 -14.40
C LEU A 73 9.58 -3.26 -13.48
N GLY A 74 9.23 -3.31 -12.20
CA GLY A 74 9.83 -2.42 -11.20
C GLY A 74 9.26 -1.01 -11.13
N THR A 75 8.30 -0.62 -11.97
CA THR A 75 7.65 0.71 -11.91
C THR A 75 7.03 0.98 -10.53
N ILE A 76 6.66 -0.06 -9.78
CA ILE A 76 6.13 0.07 -8.41
C ILE A 76 7.09 0.83 -7.48
N TRP A 77 8.40 0.74 -7.69
CA TRP A 77 9.39 1.47 -6.89
C TRP A 77 9.33 2.98 -7.16
N LEU A 78 9.11 3.37 -8.42
CA LEU A 78 8.87 4.77 -8.76
C LEU A 78 7.57 5.26 -8.11
N TYR A 79 6.50 4.47 -8.16
CA TYR A 79 5.25 4.81 -7.48
C TYR A 79 5.44 4.92 -5.97
N GLY A 80 6.21 4.01 -5.33
CA GLY A 80 6.55 4.12 -3.92
C GLY A 80 7.28 5.42 -3.58
N LEU A 81 8.25 5.81 -4.40
CA LEU A 81 8.99 7.06 -4.21
C LEU A 81 8.10 8.29 -4.40
N THR A 82 7.27 8.33 -5.43
CA THR A 82 6.45 9.51 -5.75
C THR A 82 5.24 9.64 -4.85
N MET A 83 4.56 8.53 -4.52
CA MET A 83 3.39 8.53 -3.65
C MET A 83 3.71 8.88 -2.18
N PHE A 84 4.96 8.66 -1.77
CA PHE A 84 5.41 9.01 -0.42
C PHE A 84 6.10 10.39 -0.35
N LEU A 85 6.09 11.18 -1.43
CA LEU A 85 6.56 12.58 -1.38
C LEU A 85 5.69 13.41 -0.41
N PRO A 86 6.29 14.39 0.30
CA PRO A 86 7.73 14.78 0.26
C PRO A 86 8.63 13.94 1.18
N TRP A 87 8.07 12.98 1.91
CA TRP A 87 8.76 12.22 2.95
C TRP A 87 9.85 11.31 2.40
N THR A 88 9.76 10.93 1.12
CA THR A 88 10.81 10.18 0.42
C THR A 88 12.18 10.86 0.50
N LEU A 89 12.21 12.20 0.50
CA LEU A 89 13.44 12.99 0.61
C LEU A 89 14.12 12.80 1.98
N LEU A 90 13.38 12.31 2.97
CA LEU A 90 13.88 12.05 4.32
C LEU A 90 14.37 10.60 4.52
N LEU A 91 14.24 9.73 3.51
CA LEU A 91 14.72 8.34 3.59
C LEU A 91 16.18 8.20 4.03
N PRO A 92 17.14 9.07 3.62
CA PRO A 92 18.51 9.00 4.11
C PRO A 92 18.63 9.09 5.64
N LEU A 93 17.69 9.77 6.31
CA LEU A 93 17.67 9.89 7.77
C LEU A 93 17.38 8.56 8.46
N LEU A 94 16.67 7.64 7.80
CA LEU A 94 16.33 6.31 8.32
C LEU A 94 17.57 5.41 8.49
N ARG A 95 18.69 5.76 7.83
CA ARG A 95 19.97 5.06 7.93
C ARG A 95 20.79 5.45 9.16
N MET A 96 20.35 6.45 9.93
CA MET A 96 21.09 6.90 11.10
C MET A 96 21.13 5.79 12.16
N LYS A 97 22.33 5.45 12.63
CA LYS A 97 22.55 4.38 13.62
C LYS A 97 21.67 4.56 14.86
N LYS A 98 21.06 3.48 15.28
CA LYS A 98 20.23 3.38 16.49
C LYS A 98 21.05 3.76 17.72
N THR A 99 20.80 4.94 18.26
CA THR A 99 21.17 5.32 19.61
C THR A 99 20.02 6.13 20.19
N SER A 100 18.83 5.55 20.22
CA SER A 100 17.66 6.18 20.82
C SER A 100 17.23 5.39 22.04
N PRO A 101 16.95 6.04 23.18
CA PRO A 101 16.32 5.41 24.35
C PRO A 101 14.98 4.75 24.01
N LEU A 102 14.30 5.22 22.95
CA LEU A 102 13.08 4.60 22.43
C LEU A 102 13.33 3.24 21.77
N SER A 103 14.54 3.01 21.24
CA SER A 103 14.92 1.71 20.69
C SER A 103 15.20 0.67 21.77
N GLU A 104 15.57 1.07 22.99
CA GLU A 104 15.70 0.16 24.14
C GLU A 104 14.36 -0.22 24.74
N LYS A 105 13.33 0.61 24.54
CA LYS A 105 11.94 0.37 24.99
C LYS A 105 11.03 -0.08 23.84
N ALA A 106 11.58 -0.61 22.74
CA ALA A 106 10.76 -1.24 21.71
C ALA A 106 9.90 -2.31 22.37
N ALA A 107 8.58 -2.18 22.24
CA ALA A 107 7.61 -3.05 22.91
C ALA A 107 7.82 -4.53 22.53
N PHE A 108 8.46 -4.77 21.38
CA PHE A 108 8.74 -6.12 20.89
C PHE A 108 10.13 -6.20 20.23
N PRO A 109 10.93 -7.26 20.53
CA PRO A 109 12.16 -7.55 19.80
C PRO A 109 11.88 -7.67 18.30
N GLY A 110 12.61 -6.93 17.47
CA GLY A 110 12.44 -6.99 16.00
C GLY A 110 11.38 -6.09 15.40
N GLU A 111 10.76 -5.17 16.16
CA GLU A 111 9.75 -4.22 15.67
C GLU A 111 10.20 -3.47 14.39
N ASN A 112 11.42 -2.99 14.34
CA ASN A 112 11.94 -2.32 13.15
C ASN A 112 12.05 -3.25 11.93
N SER A 113 12.42 -4.51 12.15
CA SER A 113 12.49 -5.50 11.07
C SER A 113 11.09 -5.79 10.51
N PHE A 114 10.09 -5.85 11.37
CA PHE A 114 8.70 -5.99 10.97
C PHE A 114 8.24 -4.79 10.14
N LEU A 115 8.50 -3.56 10.60
CA LEU A 115 8.11 -2.35 9.87
C LEU A 115 8.78 -2.27 8.49
N TRP A 116 10.07 -2.61 8.38
CA TRP A 116 10.74 -2.65 7.09
C TRP A 116 10.17 -3.72 6.16
N LEU A 117 9.88 -4.91 6.66
CA LEU A 117 9.25 -5.97 5.87
C LEU A 117 7.86 -5.55 5.41
N TRP A 118 7.06 -4.94 6.29
CA TRP A 118 5.75 -4.42 5.94
C TRP A 118 5.85 -3.31 4.88
N ALA A 119 6.71 -2.33 5.08
CA ALA A 119 6.91 -1.22 4.16
C ALA A 119 7.35 -1.67 2.76
N LEU A 120 8.21 -2.68 2.68
CA LEU A 120 8.79 -3.15 1.42
C LEU A 120 7.97 -4.27 0.77
N SER A 121 7.11 -4.97 1.50
CA SER A 121 6.39 -6.13 0.95
C SER A 121 5.56 -5.83 -0.30
N PRO A 122 4.79 -4.72 -0.40
CA PRO A 122 4.07 -4.41 -1.63
C PRO A 122 5.03 -4.12 -2.80
N LEU A 123 6.12 -3.41 -2.53
CA LEU A 123 7.10 -3.08 -3.56
C LEU A 123 7.78 -4.34 -4.11
N LEU A 124 8.21 -5.24 -3.22
CA LEU A 124 8.83 -6.50 -3.62
C LEU A 124 7.84 -7.40 -4.37
N PHE A 125 6.62 -7.54 -3.87
CA PHE A 125 5.59 -8.37 -4.49
C PHE A 125 5.26 -7.88 -5.90
N PHE A 126 4.98 -6.57 -6.06
CA PHE A 126 4.59 -6.01 -7.35
C PHE A 126 5.76 -5.66 -8.28
N THR A 127 7.02 -5.94 -7.90
CA THR A 127 8.18 -5.74 -8.78
C THR A 127 8.05 -6.53 -10.09
N LEU A 128 7.50 -7.74 -10.03
CA LEU A 128 7.34 -8.64 -11.18
C LEU A 128 5.98 -8.51 -11.86
N ALA A 129 5.07 -7.69 -11.33
CA ALA A 129 3.76 -7.50 -11.92
C ALA A 129 3.85 -6.69 -13.22
N ARG A 130 3.05 -7.10 -14.21
CA ARG A 130 3.00 -6.48 -15.54
C ARG A 130 1.96 -5.38 -15.67
N ASN A 131 0.95 -5.41 -14.81
CA ASN A 131 -0.12 -4.40 -14.77
C ASN A 131 -0.24 -3.90 -13.34
N ILE A 132 0.15 -2.65 -13.11
CA ILE A 132 0.20 -2.05 -11.78
C ILE A 132 -0.42 -0.66 -11.76
N LEU A 133 -1.00 -0.32 -10.61
CA LEU A 133 -1.53 0.99 -10.30
C LEU A 133 -0.70 1.64 -9.18
N PRO A 134 -0.61 2.98 -9.15
CA PRO A 134 0.03 3.68 -8.03
C PRO A 134 -0.53 3.29 -6.66
N ALA A 135 -1.84 3.00 -6.58
CA ALA A 135 -2.51 2.60 -5.35
C ALA A 135 -1.98 1.30 -4.71
N TYR A 136 -1.23 0.47 -5.46
CA TYR A 136 -0.69 -0.78 -4.93
C TYR A 136 0.42 -0.59 -3.90
N VAL A 137 0.94 0.64 -3.74
CA VAL A 137 1.88 0.98 -2.66
C VAL A 137 1.17 1.29 -1.33
N LEU A 138 -0.14 1.58 -1.34
CA LEU A 138 -0.89 2.00 -0.15
C LEU A 138 -0.75 1.07 1.07
N PRO A 139 -0.76 -0.27 0.93
CA PRO A 139 -0.59 -1.16 2.08
C PRO A 139 0.72 -0.95 2.85
N GLY A 140 1.78 -0.45 2.19
CA GLY A 140 3.07 -0.17 2.82
C GLY A 140 3.17 1.22 3.47
N ILE A 141 2.30 2.17 3.09
CA ILE A 141 2.38 3.57 3.55
C ILE A 141 2.36 3.71 5.08
N PRO A 142 1.49 3.02 5.86
CA PRO A 142 1.49 3.15 7.32
C PRO A 142 2.85 2.82 7.94
N ALA A 143 3.50 1.76 7.47
CA ALA A 143 4.82 1.38 7.94
C ALA A 143 5.90 2.42 7.56
N TRP A 144 5.84 2.98 6.35
CA TRP A 144 6.70 4.09 5.92
C TRP A 144 6.52 5.31 6.81
N CYS A 145 5.29 5.69 7.16
CA CYS A 145 5.01 6.80 8.08
C CYS A 145 5.67 6.58 9.45
N ILE A 146 5.50 5.39 10.04
CA ILE A 146 6.08 5.07 11.34
C ILE A 146 7.62 5.14 11.28
N LEU A 147 8.24 4.52 10.28
CA LEU A 147 9.69 4.54 10.09
C LEU A 147 10.21 5.98 9.91
N THR A 148 9.49 6.81 9.17
CA THR A 148 9.86 8.22 8.95
C THR A 148 9.81 9.01 10.26
N VAL A 149 8.72 8.87 11.03
CA VAL A 149 8.59 9.53 12.34
C VAL A 149 9.69 9.10 13.30
N GLN A 150 10.01 7.81 13.35
CA GLN A 150 11.12 7.28 14.16
C GLN A 150 12.47 7.89 13.73
N GLY A 151 12.72 7.99 12.43
CA GLY A 151 13.93 8.62 11.89
C GLY A 151 14.04 10.11 12.24
N LEU A 152 12.93 10.85 12.07
CA LEU A 152 12.86 12.28 12.42
C LEU A 152 13.05 12.54 13.91
N TRP A 153 12.46 11.69 14.76
CA TRP A 153 12.63 11.76 16.19
C TRP A 153 14.10 11.58 16.62
N GLN A 154 14.75 10.55 16.06
CA GLN A 154 16.17 10.29 16.30
C GLN A 154 17.04 11.46 15.83
N TRP A 155 16.72 12.07 14.69
CA TRP A 155 17.45 13.20 14.16
C TRP A 155 17.28 14.46 15.00
N ASN A 156 16.05 14.78 15.40
CA ASN A 156 15.76 15.93 16.26
C ASN A 156 16.46 15.85 17.63
N ASN A 157 16.57 14.65 18.21
CA ASN A 157 17.27 14.44 19.48
C ASN A 157 18.79 14.67 19.37
N ARG A 158 19.35 14.48 18.18
CA ARG A 158 20.79 14.70 17.92
C ARG A 158 21.12 16.14 17.54
N ARG A 159 20.18 16.86 16.95
CA ARG A 159 20.34 18.23 16.46
C ARG A 159 19.09 19.04 16.82
N PRO A 160 18.96 19.50 18.09
CA PRO A 160 17.83 20.33 18.47
C PRO A 160 17.89 21.64 17.67
N GLY A 161 16.76 22.06 17.11
CA GLY A 161 16.66 23.28 16.30
C GLY A 161 16.23 23.05 14.84
N ILE A 162 16.19 21.81 14.35
CA ILE A 162 15.83 21.48 12.95
C ILE A 162 14.32 21.24 12.78
N LYS A 163 13.52 21.58 13.78
CA LYS A 163 12.05 21.40 13.74
C LYS A 163 11.42 22.01 12.49
N HIS A 164 11.94 23.15 12.03
CA HIS A 164 11.44 23.85 10.83
C HIS A 164 11.61 23.03 9.55
N LEU A 165 12.65 22.20 9.44
CA LEU A 165 12.88 21.33 8.28
C LEU A 165 11.85 20.20 8.16
N ILE A 166 11.16 19.87 9.24
CA ILE A 166 10.08 18.85 9.25
C ILE A 166 8.77 19.49 8.79
N PHE A 167 8.49 20.72 9.25
CA PHE A 167 7.24 21.41 8.92
C PHE A 167 7.24 21.96 7.49
N LEU A 168 8.39 22.36 6.95
CA LEU A 168 8.48 22.96 5.62
C LEU A 168 7.96 22.02 4.50
N PRO A 169 8.43 20.78 4.37
CA PRO A 169 7.89 19.87 3.34
C PRO A 169 6.43 19.54 3.58
N ALA A 170 6.00 19.39 4.84
CA ALA A 170 4.60 19.13 5.16
C ALA A 170 3.69 20.30 4.78
N SER A 171 4.13 21.53 5.01
CA SER A 171 3.39 22.74 4.65
C SER A 171 3.29 22.91 3.14
N ILE A 172 4.39 22.72 2.41
CA ILE A 172 4.41 22.78 0.94
C ILE A 172 3.47 21.72 0.36
N PHE A 173 3.54 20.49 0.87
CA PHE A 173 2.66 19.42 0.41
C PHE A 173 1.20 19.70 0.75
N GLY A 174 0.90 20.23 1.95
CA GLY A 174 -0.44 20.64 2.34
C GLY A 174 -1.03 21.71 1.42
N ILE A 175 -0.25 22.75 1.11
CA ILE A 175 -0.66 23.83 0.20
C ILE A 175 -0.88 23.24 -1.22
N MET A 176 0.04 22.42 -1.71
CA MET A 176 -0.07 21.79 -3.01
C MET A 176 -1.28 20.85 -3.10
N ALA A 177 -1.55 20.07 -2.05
CA ALA A 177 -2.71 19.20 -1.97
C ALA A 177 -4.01 19.99 -1.98
N ILE A 178 -4.10 21.09 -1.22
CA ILE A 178 -5.27 21.98 -1.23
C ILE A 178 -5.49 22.58 -2.63
N PHE A 179 -4.42 23.01 -3.28
CA PHE A 179 -4.49 23.56 -4.64
C PHE A 179 -4.95 22.52 -5.68
N LEU A 180 -4.38 21.30 -5.61
CA LEU A 180 -4.75 20.20 -6.50
C LEU A 180 -6.16 19.69 -6.24
N LEU A 181 -6.59 19.62 -4.99
CA LEU A 181 -7.96 19.26 -4.64
C LEU A 181 -8.94 20.32 -5.11
N GLY A 182 -8.65 21.61 -4.92
CA GLY A 182 -9.48 22.70 -5.43
C GLY A 182 -9.66 22.63 -6.95
N HIS A 183 -8.57 22.48 -7.70
CA HIS A 183 -8.64 22.31 -9.16
C HIS A 183 -9.24 20.98 -9.61
N GLY A 184 -9.03 19.90 -8.84
CA GLY A 184 -9.56 18.57 -9.14
C GLY A 184 -11.07 18.48 -8.94
N PHE A 185 -11.62 19.15 -7.94
CA PHE A 185 -13.06 19.21 -7.69
C PHE A 185 -13.80 19.91 -8.83
N ASP A 186 -13.28 21.01 -9.35
CA ASP A 186 -13.87 21.69 -10.51
C ASP A 186 -13.93 20.79 -11.75
N GLN A 187 -12.91 19.95 -11.95
CA GLN A 187 -12.85 19.02 -13.08
C GLN A 187 -13.77 17.79 -12.89
N LEU A 188 -13.90 17.28 -11.65
CA LEU A 188 -14.75 16.14 -11.33
C LEU A 188 -16.24 16.52 -11.42
N GLU A 189 -16.63 17.69 -10.93
CA GLU A 189 -17.99 18.21 -11.03
C GLU A 189 -18.44 18.36 -12.47
N TYR A 190 -17.54 18.80 -13.35
CA TYR A 190 -17.83 18.95 -14.76
C TYR A 190 -17.99 17.63 -15.53
N ARG A 191 -17.28 16.55 -15.11
CA ARG A 191 -17.32 15.26 -15.81
C ARG A 191 -18.41 14.31 -15.33
N CYS A 192 -18.69 14.25 -14.03
CA CYS A 192 -19.58 13.24 -13.48
C CYS A 192 -21.07 13.67 -13.48
N GLN A 193 -21.39 14.91 -13.15
CA GLN A 193 -22.80 15.33 -13.03
C GLN A 193 -23.43 15.65 -14.39
N LYS A 194 -22.73 16.32 -15.27
CA LYS A 194 -23.30 16.72 -16.57
C LYS A 194 -23.58 15.54 -17.51
N GLN A 195 -22.72 14.54 -17.52
CA GLN A 195 -22.93 13.34 -18.34
C GLN A 195 -24.04 12.44 -17.81
N LEU A 196 -24.21 12.36 -16.47
CA LEU A 196 -25.31 11.62 -15.88
C LEU A 196 -26.66 12.33 -16.07
N LEU A 197 -26.71 13.66 -15.95
CA LEU A 197 -27.93 14.44 -16.19
C LEU A 197 -28.34 14.44 -17.67
N GLN A 198 -27.39 14.48 -18.60
CA GLN A 198 -27.70 14.39 -20.05
C GLN A 198 -28.10 13.00 -20.53
N ALA A 199 -27.85 11.96 -19.74
CA ALA A 199 -28.28 10.59 -20.04
C ALA A 199 -29.71 10.27 -19.50
N TRP A 200 -30.32 11.21 -18.75
CA TRP A 200 -31.66 11.07 -18.16
C TRP A 200 -32.73 11.92 -18.84
N ASP A 201 -32.35 12.88 -19.69
CA ASP A 201 -33.20 13.62 -20.61
C ASP A 201 -33.28 12.93 -21.98
#